data_51215078ec9d60c847882d3455312e24
#
_entry.id   51215078ec9d60c847882d3455312e24
#
_cell.length_a   1.000
_cell.length_b   1.000
_cell.length_c   1.000
_cell.angle_alpha   90.00
_cell.angle_beta   90.00
_cell.angle_gamma   90.00
#
_symmetry.space_group_name_H-M   'P 1'
#
loop_
_entity.id
_entity.type
_entity.pdbx_description
1 polymer ?
#
loop_
_entity_poly.entity_id
_entity_poly.type
_entity_poly.pdbx_seq_one_letter_code
_entity_poly.pdbx_strand_id
1 'polypeptide(L)'
;MRIFAPAVNDFFISLLLMGALSGGPTLPLPYWAQTGQYGRMPSTAGSMMWVQARTQFDDARTFQWRWGVGLTSNSVVSRFADECYLSGRWKALTLDAGLKHREMDFLGASPSLGSLSVTGGHLIESGNTRAMPGYRLSLAPVDIPFTHGHLALYGFWGDFKTLDRRWVDEALVHRGEIFLMARIGEHLELHAGLDHYALWGGTAMDANWYNYWRVVTGSRASESGSRSDQINVIGDHGGSECFKLKWTEDEWIATFQHDIPYSDRSGMRFNNFPDGVNTLNFGWTRKDRWISDILYEFHYTRNQSGPLHEAETDADGNVIPWHKGMHIAGGDDYFNNGEYRSGWTYYGRTIGLPLFYPAGTRARTWEPNTLVRGVENNRIRAHHLGLSGQFFRRMPYKLMLTYSQNYGTFGSPYAGESAWGKPWGSVKETPLWQFSAALLGEVPSLFGQNWLHLTYGLYGDYGQVLPSQMGVSLGVRCCWGKW
;
A
#
# COMPACT_ATOMS: atom_id res chain seq x y z
N MET A 1 -15.81 21.41 33.72
CA MET A 1 -16.15 20.23 32.92
C MET A 1 -16.58 20.67 31.52
N ARG A 2 -15.59 21.02 30.65
CA ARG A 2 -15.76 21.40 29.24
C ARG A 2 -14.77 20.59 28.38
N ILE A 3 -14.85 19.25 28.47
CA ILE A 3 -13.85 18.36 27.85
C ILE A 3 -14.28 17.90 26.45
N PHE A 4 -15.53 18.09 26.04
CA PHE A 4 -16.13 17.40 24.89
C PHE A 4 -16.86 18.29 23.85
N ALA A 5 -16.63 19.56 23.77
CA ALA A 5 -17.13 20.33 22.64
C ALA A 5 -15.99 20.57 21.64
N PRO A 6 -16.00 19.96 20.41
CA PRO A 6 -15.11 20.41 19.36
C PRO A 6 -15.44 21.86 19.03
N ALA A 7 -14.44 22.66 18.77
CA ALA A 7 -14.71 23.97 18.20
C ALA A 7 -15.44 23.72 16.85
N VAL A 8 -16.66 24.22 16.73
CA VAL A 8 -17.54 24.05 15.55
C VAL A 8 -16.90 24.56 14.24
N ASN A 9 -15.75 25.23 14.35
CA ASN A 9 -15.04 25.85 13.23
C ASN A 9 -14.14 24.93 12.41
N ASP A 10 -13.91 23.67 12.86
CA ASP A 10 -12.96 22.74 12.22
C ASP A 10 -13.66 21.52 11.61
N PHE A 11 -14.94 21.66 11.29
CA PHE A 11 -15.74 20.62 10.66
C PHE A 11 -15.66 20.73 9.13
N PHE A 12 -15.47 19.61 8.50
CA PHE A 12 -15.29 19.49 7.06
C PHE A 12 -16.21 18.41 6.48
N ILE A 13 -16.92 18.73 5.41
CA ILE A 13 -17.72 17.79 4.62
C ILE A 13 -17.23 17.77 3.19
N SER A 14 -17.05 16.60 2.62
CA SER A 14 -16.81 16.37 1.20
C SER A 14 -17.83 15.42 0.62
N LEU A 15 -18.35 15.76 -0.53
CA LEU A 15 -19.17 14.90 -1.36
C LEU A 15 -18.52 14.79 -2.74
N LEU A 16 -18.28 13.58 -3.22
CA LEU A 16 -17.83 13.32 -4.57
C LEU A 16 -18.83 12.42 -5.26
N LEU A 17 -19.35 12.88 -6.39
CA LEU A 17 -20.13 12.10 -7.34
C LEU A 17 -19.29 11.93 -8.60
N MET A 18 -19.06 10.72 -9.05
CA MET A 18 -18.24 10.44 -10.21
C MET A 18 -18.83 9.31 -11.03
N GLY A 19 -18.81 9.47 -12.36
CA GLY A 19 -19.09 8.41 -13.32
C GLY A 19 -17.81 8.08 -14.08
N ALA A 20 -17.60 6.81 -14.39
CA ALA A 20 -16.47 6.34 -15.19
C ALA A 20 -16.96 5.37 -16.26
N LEU A 21 -16.40 5.51 -17.46
CA LEU A 21 -16.67 4.68 -18.62
C LEU A 21 -15.36 4.00 -19.06
N SER A 22 -15.50 2.80 -19.60
CA SER A 22 -14.42 2.01 -20.20
C SER A 22 -14.72 1.73 -21.68
N GLY A 23 -13.80 1.06 -22.37
CA GLY A 23 -13.94 0.67 -23.77
C GLY A 23 -15.10 -0.28 -24.10
N GLY A 24 -15.80 -0.80 -23.08
CA GLY A 24 -16.99 -1.64 -23.22
C GLY A 24 -17.64 -1.90 -21.85
N PRO A 25 -18.96 -2.17 -21.83
CA PRO A 25 -19.73 -2.26 -20.58
C PRO A 25 -19.32 -3.44 -19.68
N THR A 26 -18.72 -4.48 -20.23
CA THR A 26 -18.25 -5.67 -19.50
C THR A 26 -16.76 -5.66 -19.22
N LEU A 27 -16.02 -4.67 -19.74
CA LEU A 27 -14.60 -4.56 -19.47
C LEU A 27 -14.37 -3.93 -18.08
N PRO A 28 -13.33 -4.36 -17.36
CA PRO A 28 -12.93 -3.67 -16.16
C PRO A 28 -12.55 -2.22 -16.49
N LEU A 29 -12.66 -1.32 -15.53
CA LEU A 29 -12.13 0.03 -15.68
C LEU A 29 -10.62 -0.02 -15.92
N PRO A 30 -10.04 0.95 -16.65
CA PRO A 30 -8.59 1.08 -16.77
C PRO A 30 -7.89 1.08 -15.41
N TYR A 31 -6.63 0.60 -15.39
CA TYR A 31 -5.84 0.42 -14.18
C TYR A 31 -5.91 1.62 -13.23
N TRP A 32 -5.57 2.81 -13.70
CA TRP A 32 -5.54 4.01 -12.87
C TRP A 32 -6.92 4.58 -12.52
N ALA A 33 -7.99 4.16 -13.21
CA ALA A 33 -9.34 4.57 -12.84
C ALA A 33 -9.83 3.90 -11.55
N GLN A 34 -9.27 2.76 -11.19
CA GLN A 34 -9.68 1.97 -10.02
C GLN A 34 -8.58 1.78 -8.97
N THR A 35 -7.30 1.94 -9.33
CA THR A 35 -6.15 1.78 -8.43
C THR A 35 -5.94 3.06 -7.61
N GLY A 36 -5.54 2.91 -6.34
CA GLY A 36 -5.30 4.04 -5.44
C GLY A 36 -6.57 4.81 -5.04
N GLN A 37 -7.76 4.21 -5.23
CA GLN A 37 -9.07 4.83 -4.96
C GLN A 37 -9.74 4.26 -3.70
N TYR A 38 -8.99 3.63 -2.81
CA TYR A 38 -9.50 3.03 -1.56
C TYR A 38 -10.65 2.03 -1.78
N GLY A 39 -10.70 1.37 -2.93
CA GLY A 39 -11.79 0.47 -3.29
C GLY A 39 -13.15 1.15 -3.50
N ARG A 40 -13.19 2.48 -3.61
CA ARG A 40 -14.42 3.27 -3.82
C ARG A 40 -14.98 3.13 -5.23
N MET A 41 -14.10 3.11 -6.24
CA MET A 41 -14.49 2.95 -7.64
C MET A 41 -14.98 1.53 -7.92
N PRO A 42 -16.03 1.37 -8.74
CA PRO A 42 -16.45 0.06 -9.21
C PRO A 42 -15.36 -0.58 -10.09
N SER A 43 -15.42 -1.89 -10.27
CA SER A 43 -14.48 -2.61 -11.13
C SER A 43 -14.77 -2.45 -12.63
N THR A 44 -16.01 -2.12 -13.00
CA THR A 44 -16.48 -1.91 -14.36
C THR A 44 -17.02 -0.50 -14.52
N ALA A 45 -17.41 -0.13 -15.76
CA ALA A 45 -18.06 1.14 -16.04
C ALA A 45 -19.27 1.38 -15.12
N GLY A 46 -19.35 2.54 -14.52
CA GLY A 46 -20.38 2.84 -13.55
C GLY A 46 -20.18 4.17 -12.83
N SER A 47 -20.93 4.34 -11.76
CA SER A 47 -20.91 5.55 -10.93
C SER A 47 -20.54 5.25 -9.49
N MET A 48 -20.00 6.25 -8.81
CA MET A 48 -19.79 6.22 -7.38
C MET A 48 -20.20 7.53 -6.71
N MET A 49 -20.64 7.42 -5.48
CA MET A 49 -20.88 8.54 -4.57
C MET A 49 -20.05 8.30 -3.31
N TRP A 50 -19.30 9.29 -2.89
CA TRP A 50 -18.57 9.29 -1.65
C TRP A 50 -18.89 10.53 -0.85
N VAL A 51 -19.20 10.35 0.42
CA VAL A 51 -19.43 11.46 1.36
C VAL A 51 -18.60 11.22 2.61
N GLN A 52 -17.94 12.27 3.09
CA GLN A 52 -17.13 12.24 4.29
C GLN A 52 -17.38 13.48 5.13
N ALA A 53 -17.41 13.29 6.44
CA ALA A 53 -17.36 14.35 7.43
C ALA A 53 -16.24 14.07 8.41
N ARG A 54 -15.40 15.06 8.72
CA ARG A 54 -14.29 14.89 9.66
C ARG A 54 -13.95 16.18 10.36
N THR A 55 -13.30 16.07 11.53
CA THR A 55 -12.66 17.16 12.22
C THR A 55 -11.14 17.09 12.09
N GLN A 56 -10.45 18.17 12.39
CA GLN A 56 -8.99 18.23 12.49
C GLN A 56 -8.54 18.24 13.94
N PHE A 57 -7.26 17.99 14.19
CA PHE A 57 -6.67 18.22 15.50
C PHE A 57 -6.57 19.72 15.78
N ASP A 58 -6.77 20.09 17.04
CA ASP A 58 -6.60 21.45 17.54
C ASP A 58 -5.21 21.58 18.20
N ASP A 59 -4.25 22.12 17.46
CA ASP A 59 -2.85 22.21 17.91
C ASP A 59 -2.65 23.13 19.11
N ALA A 60 -3.65 23.93 19.48
CA ALA A 60 -3.61 24.76 20.69
C ALA A 60 -3.79 23.94 21.98
N ARG A 61 -4.19 22.66 21.90
CA ARG A 61 -4.48 21.80 23.05
C ARG A 61 -3.38 20.76 23.29
N THR A 62 -3.05 20.50 24.53
CA THR A 62 -2.10 19.44 24.92
C THR A 62 -2.63 18.04 24.59
N PHE A 63 -3.91 17.80 24.84
CA PHE A 63 -4.63 16.60 24.40
C PHE A 63 -5.62 17.01 23.33
N GLN A 64 -5.52 16.34 22.19
CA GLN A 64 -6.29 16.65 20.99
C GLN A 64 -7.07 15.43 20.58
N TRP A 65 -8.22 15.63 19.97
CA TRP A 65 -9.00 14.55 19.40
C TRP A 65 -9.64 14.97 18.08
N ARG A 66 -9.85 14.02 17.21
CA ARG A 66 -10.56 14.19 15.94
C ARG A 66 -11.39 12.94 15.65
N TRP A 67 -12.37 13.08 14.80
CA TRP A 67 -13.18 11.99 14.31
C TRP A 67 -13.40 12.13 12.81
N GLY A 68 -13.76 11.02 12.16
CA GLY A 68 -14.16 11.01 10.76
C GLY A 68 -15.18 9.92 10.51
N VAL A 69 -16.14 10.22 9.64
CA VAL A 69 -17.15 9.28 9.13
C VAL A 69 -17.23 9.46 7.63
N GLY A 70 -17.12 8.36 6.89
CA GLY A 70 -17.21 8.32 5.44
C GLY A 70 -18.06 7.17 4.96
N LEU A 71 -18.86 7.40 3.93
CA LEU A 71 -19.68 6.40 3.27
C LEU A 71 -19.40 6.43 1.76
N THR A 72 -19.32 5.25 1.17
CA THR A 72 -19.23 5.07 -0.27
C THR A 72 -20.38 4.20 -0.77
N SER A 73 -20.92 4.58 -1.91
CA SER A 73 -21.85 3.78 -2.71
C SER A 73 -21.36 3.76 -4.14
N ASN A 74 -21.41 2.63 -4.80
CA ASN A 74 -21.09 2.54 -6.23
C ASN A 74 -22.02 1.55 -6.96
N SER A 75 -21.95 1.53 -8.28
CA SER A 75 -22.85 0.72 -9.13
C SER A 75 -22.67 -0.80 -8.98
N VAL A 76 -21.58 -1.27 -8.36
CA VAL A 76 -21.30 -2.70 -8.13
C VAL A 76 -21.57 -3.10 -6.68
N VAL A 77 -21.17 -2.24 -5.73
CA VAL A 77 -21.40 -2.46 -4.30
C VAL A 77 -22.32 -1.36 -3.80
N SER A 78 -23.52 -1.72 -3.38
CA SER A 78 -24.57 -0.74 -3.07
C SER A 78 -24.15 0.33 -2.08
N ARG A 79 -23.43 -0.05 -1.02
CA ARG A 79 -22.87 0.89 -0.02
C ARG A 79 -21.93 0.19 0.94
N PHE A 80 -20.93 0.93 1.46
CA PHE A 80 -20.08 0.49 2.56
C PHE A 80 -19.55 1.67 3.37
N ALA A 81 -19.22 1.42 4.63
CA ALA A 81 -18.50 2.38 5.45
C ALA A 81 -17.07 2.51 4.91
N ASP A 82 -16.70 3.71 4.50
CA ASP A 82 -15.37 4.03 3.98
C ASP A 82 -14.41 4.32 5.13
N GLU A 83 -14.83 5.19 6.04
CA GLU A 83 -14.16 5.48 7.29
C GLU A 83 -15.18 5.65 8.43
N CYS A 84 -14.79 5.25 9.62
CA CYS A 84 -15.51 5.53 10.87
C CYS A 84 -14.50 5.41 12.02
N TYR A 85 -13.94 6.51 12.47
CA TYR A 85 -12.85 6.49 13.44
C TYR A 85 -12.90 7.61 14.46
N LEU A 86 -12.25 7.36 15.58
CA LEU A 86 -11.86 8.34 16.59
C LEU A 86 -10.34 8.34 16.72
N SER A 87 -9.72 9.52 16.76
CA SER A 87 -8.28 9.69 16.99
C SER A 87 -8.05 10.56 18.21
N GLY A 88 -7.11 10.15 19.06
CA GLY A 88 -6.61 10.96 20.18
C GLY A 88 -5.10 11.19 20.01
N ARG A 89 -4.65 12.44 20.18
CA ARG A 89 -3.23 12.82 20.13
C ARG A 89 -2.80 13.46 21.45
N TRP A 90 -1.69 12.95 21.99
CA TRP A 90 -1.03 13.51 23.14
C TRP A 90 0.47 13.60 22.88
N LYS A 91 0.98 14.83 22.74
CA LYS A 91 2.38 15.07 22.34
C LYS A 91 2.69 14.31 21.01
N ALA A 92 3.71 13.45 21.05
CA ALA A 92 4.13 12.64 19.90
C ALA A 92 3.26 11.38 19.66
N LEU A 93 2.42 10.98 20.62
CA LEU A 93 1.60 9.78 20.52
C LEU A 93 0.24 10.09 19.89
N THR A 94 -0.17 9.29 18.93
CA THR A 94 -1.51 9.32 18.32
C THR A 94 -2.11 7.93 18.34
N LEU A 95 -3.29 7.78 18.91
CA LEU A 95 -4.10 6.56 18.84
C LEU A 95 -5.26 6.80 17.88
N ASP A 96 -5.32 6.00 16.83
CA ASP A 96 -6.47 5.88 15.94
C ASP A 96 -7.24 4.61 16.27
N ALA A 97 -8.57 4.66 16.35
CA ALA A 97 -9.43 3.50 16.59
C ALA A 97 -10.63 3.54 15.65
N GLY A 98 -10.91 2.43 15.00
CA GLY A 98 -12.01 2.27 14.04
C GLY A 98 -11.55 1.97 12.62
N LEU A 99 -12.36 2.35 11.64
CA LEU A 99 -12.08 2.26 10.21
C LEU A 99 -11.40 3.55 9.76
N LYS A 100 -10.10 3.51 9.47
CA LYS A 100 -9.36 4.70 9.02
C LYS A 100 -8.37 4.32 7.94
N HIS A 101 -8.37 5.06 6.84
CA HIS A 101 -7.34 4.95 5.83
C HIS A 101 -6.00 5.48 6.35
N ARG A 102 -4.90 4.84 5.95
CA ARG A 102 -3.57 5.38 6.16
C ARG A 102 -3.38 6.63 5.30
N GLU A 103 -2.86 7.66 5.91
CA GLU A 103 -2.40 8.84 5.18
C GLU A 103 -1.11 8.45 4.45
N MET A 104 -1.11 8.60 3.11
CA MET A 104 0.06 8.33 2.29
C MET A 104 0.99 9.53 2.36
N ASP A 105 2.20 9.32 2.82
CA ASP A 105 3.17 10.39 3.07
C ASP A 105 4.56 9.99 2.54
N PHE A 106 5.20 10.91 1.83
CA PHE A 106 6.60 10.85 1.47
C PHE A 106 7.41 11.82 2.34
N LEU A 107 7.62 11.46 3.61
CA LEU A 107 8.45 12.22 4.56
C LEU A 107 8.00 13.68 4.69
N GLY A 108 6.70 13.96 4.60
CA GLY A 108 6.15 15.31 4.65
C GLY A 108 6.46 16.18 3.43
N ALA A 109 6.97 15.59 2.35
CA ALA A 109 7.35 16.36 1.17
C ALA A 109 6.14 17.03 0.49
N SER A 110 5.06 16.31 0.33
CA SER A 110 3.77 16.85 -0.10
C SER A 110 2.66 15.79 -0.02
N PRO A 111 1.47 16.10 0.49
CA PRO A 111 0.33 15.18 0.45
C PRO A 111 -0.10 14.80 -0.98
N SER A 112 0.21 15.64 -1.97
CA SER A 112 -0.07 15.34 -3.38
C SER A 112 0.79 14.21 -3.92
N LEU A 113 1.97 13.98 -3.36
CA LEU A 113 2.93 12.99 -3.85
C LEU A 113 2.51 11.55 -3.56
N GLY A 114 1.95 11.27 -2.39
CA GLY A 114 1.38 9.95 -2.11
C GLY A 114 0.35 9.51 -3.14
N SER A 115 -0.36 10.45 -3.74
CA SER A 115 -1.33 10.19 -4.80
C SER A 115 -0.75 10.14 -6.21
N LEU A 116 0.54 10.42 -6.40
CA LEU A 116 1.27 10.22 -7.65
C LEU A 116 1.96 8.87 -7.71
N SER A 117 2.27 8.28 -6.57
CA SER A 117 2.95 7.00 -6.44
C SER A 117 2.01 5.82 -6.69
N VAL A 118 2.54 4.72 -7.22
CA VAL A 118 1.84 3.44 -7.31
C VAL A 118 1.59 2.88 -5.91
N THR A 119 2.58 2.97 -5.02
CA THR A 119 2.51 2.42 -3.66
C THR A 119 1.97 3.41 -2.63
N GLY A 120 1.97 4.70 -2.93
CA GLY A 120 1.72 5.75 -1.94
C GLY A 120 2.86 5.92 -0.93
N GLY A 121 4.07 5.41 -1.25
CA GLY A 121 5.25 5.48 -0.41
C GLY A 121 5.46 4.29 0.54
N HIS A 122 4.63 3.25 0.43
CA HIS A 122 4.73 2.04 1.26
C HIS A 122 4.50 0.79 0.41
N LEU A 123 5.47 -0.13 0.39
CA LEU A 123 5.36 -1.35 -0.39
C LEU A 123 4.18 -2.24 0.06
N ILE A 124 4.00 -2.36 1.37
CA ILE A 124 3.05 -3.31 1.96
C ILE A 124 1.68 -2.69 2.31
N GLU A 125 1.49 -1.40 2.15
CA GLU A 125 0.18 -0.75 2.28
C GLU A 125 0.05 0.40 1.28
N SER A 126 -1.03 0.43 0.51
CA SER A 126 -1.33 1.46 -0.46
C SER A 126 -2.77 1.95 -0.34
N GLY A 127 -3.12 3.00 -1.08
CA GLY A 127 -4.51 3.46 -1.20
C GLY A 127 -5.42 2.56 -2.07
N ASN A 128 -5.10 1.28 -2.24
CA ASN A 128 -5.79 0.42 -3.20
C ASN A 128 -7.02 -0.32 -2.61
N THR A 129 -7.04 -0.53 -1.29
CA THR A 129 -8.10 -1.27 -0.60
C THR A 129 -8.91 -0.39 0.35
N ARG A 130 -10.05 -0.91 0.81
CA ARG A 130 -10.83 -0.32 1.90
C ARG A 130 -10.04 -0.31 3.20
N ALA A 131 -10.41 0.56 4.12
CA ALA A 131 -9.88 0.54 5.48
C ALA A 131 -10.29 -0.75 6.21
N MET A 132 -9.41 -1.28 7.04
CA MET A 132 -9.70 -2.37 7.97
C MET A 132 -10.04 -1.82 9.35
N PRO A 133 -11.06 -2.37 10.06
CA PRO A 133 -11.32 -1.98 11.44
C PRO A 133 -10.18 -2.44 12.35
N GLY A 134 -9.83 -1.57 13.28
CA GLY A 134 -8.75 -1.87 14.21
C GLY A 134 -8.30 -0.65 14.99
N TYR A 135 -7.09 -0.71 15.50
CA TYR A 135 -6.43 0.43 16.12
C TYR A 135 -4.98 0.57 15.61
N ARG A 136 -4.48 1.80 15.67
CA ARG A 136 -3.08 2.14 15.39
C ARG A 136 -2.59 3.12 16.44
N LEU A 137 -1.53 2.75 17.15
CA LEU A 137 -0.79 3.63 18.05
C LEU A 137 0.48 4.10 17.31
N SER A 138 0.56 5.38 16.98
CA SER A 138 1.66 5.97 16.24
C SER A 138 2.50 6.86 17.14
N LEU A 139 3.80 6.82 16.96
CA LEU A 139 4.78 7.69 17.57
C LEU A 139 5.37 8.59 16.48
N ALA A 140 5.13 9.89 16.55
CA ALA A 140 5.83 10.87 15.73
C ALA A 140 7.32 10.93 16.13
N PRO A 141 8.23 11.46 15.29
CA PRO A 141 9.64 11.51 15.63
C PRO A 141 9.91 12.11 17.02
N VAL A 142 10.54 11.31 17.89
CA VAL A 142 10.97 11.71 19.24
C VAL A 142 12.49 11.63 19.31
N ASP A 143 13.10 12.74 19.68
CA ASP A 143 14.54 12.82 19.79
C ASP A 143 15.08 11.87 20.87
N ILE A 144 16.11 11.13 20.51
CA ILE A 144 16.81 10.23 21.46
C ILE A 144 17.61 11.10 22.42
N PRO A 145 17.45 10.93 23.74
CA PRO A 145 18.24 11.67 24.73
C PRO A 145 19.74 11.60 24.45
N PHE A 146 20.45 12.67 24.74
CA PHE A 146 21.91 12.82 24.59
C PHE A 146 22.44 12.90 23.14
N THR A 147 21.56 12.86 22.12
CA THR A 147 21.97 13.02 20.72
C THR A 147 21.87 14.45 20.20
N HIS A 148 21.55 15.41 21.07
CA HIS A 148 21.38 16.82 20.73
C HIS A 148 20.44 17.09 19.55
N GLY A 149 19.39 16.25 19.38
CA GLY A 149 18.45 16.33 18.30
C GLY A 149 18.92 15.72 16.97
N HIS A 150 20.11 15.12 16.91
CA HIS A 150 20.61 14.48 15.70
C HIS A 150 19.93 13.15 15.39
N LEU A 151 19.46 12.42 16.42
CA LEU A 151 18.77 11.15 16.22
C LEU A 151 17.38 11.17 16.81
N ALA A 152 16.42 10.60 16.10
CA ALA A 152 15.04 10.41 16.55
C ALA A 152 14.52 9.02 16.19
N LEU A 153 13.56 8.54 16.98
CA LEU A 153 12.83 7.31 16.76
C LEU A 153 11.37 7.62 16.46
N TYR A 154 10.78 6.91 15.50
CA TYR A 154 9.35 6.98 15.18
C TYR A 154 8.83 5.67 14.65
N GLY A 155 7.52 5.53 14.54
CA GLY A 155 6.89 4.34 14.00
C GLY A 155 5.44 4.18 14.44
N PHE A 156 4.90 2.98 14.26
CA PHE A 156 3.59 2.65 14.78
C PHE A 156 3.45 1.17 15.11
N TRP A 157 2.41 0.88 15.87
CA TRP A 157 1.91 -0.45 16.21
C TRP A 157 0.41 -0.48 15.98
N GLY A 158 -0.13 -1.52 15.35
CA GLY A 158 -1.55 -1.61 15.09
C GLY A 158 -2.02 -3.05 14.86
N ASP A 159 -3.27 -3.29 15.25
CA ASP A 159 -3.93 -4.56 15.02
C ASP A 159 -5.30 -4.32 14.40
N PHE A 160 -5.61 -5.10 13.38
CA PHE A 160 -6.79 -4.96 12.56
C PHE A 160 -7.48 -6.30 12.35
N LYS A 161 -8.70 -6.28 11.82
CA LYS A 161 -9.46 -7.46 11.47
C LYS A 161 -9.96 -7.36 10.03
N THR A 162 -9.87 -8.45 9.29
CA THR A 162 -10.45 -8.55 7.95
C THR A 162 -11.96 -8.78 8.05
N LEU A 163 -12.72 -8.18 7.13
CA LEU A 163 -14.19 -8.30 7.06
C LEU A 163 -14.68 -8.84 5.71
N ASP A 164 -13.75 -9.13 4.80
CA ASP A 164 -14.08 -9.67 3.49
C ASP A 164 -14.25 -11.20 3.55
N ARG A 165 -14.88 -11.75 2.52
CA ARG A 165 -14.91 -13.20 2.29
C ARG A 165 -13.52 -13.64 1.83
N ARG A 166 -12.88 -14.49 2.62
CA ARG A 166 -11.52 -14.94 2.37
C ARG A 166 -11.31 -16.39 2.76
N TRP A 167 -10.15 -16.95 2.41
CA TRP A 167 -9.85 -18.37 2.66
C TRP A 167 -9.81 -18.70 4.15
N VAL A 168 -9.22 -17.86 4.97
CA VAL A 168 -9.26 -17.93 6.43
C VAL A 168 -10.17 -16.82 6.91
N ASP A 169 -11.42 -17.15 7.26
CA ASP A 169 -12.38 -16.17 7.73
C ASP A 169 -11.95 -15.54 9.05
N GLU A 170 -12.31 -14.27 9.23
CA GLU A 170 -12.02 -13.49 10.43
C GLU A 170 -10.51 -13.35 10.75
N ALA A 171 -9.64 -13.45 9.75
CA ALA A 171 -8.21 -13.29 9.96
C ALA A 171 -7.89 -11.94 10.60
N LEU A 172 -6.95 -11.96 11.53
CA LEU A 172 -6.39 -10.79 12.18
C LEU A 172 -5.16 -10.31 11.43
N VAL A 173 -4.88 -9.03 11.53
CA VAL A 173 -3.73 -8.39 10.89
C VAL A 173 -2.96 -7.64 11.96
N HIS A 174 -1.71 -8.02 12.17
CA HIS A 174 -0.75 -7.21 12.91
C HIS A 174 0.05 -6.34 11.94
N ARG A 175 0.28 -5.07 12.27
CA ARG A 175 1.11 -4.14 11.52
C ARG A 175 2.03 -3.39 12.46
N GLY A 176 3.27 -3.20 12.07
CA GLY A 176 4.22 -2.41 12.82
C GLY A 176 5.28 -1.76 11.94
N GLU A 177 5.68 -0.55 12.30
CA GLU A 177 6.82 0.15 11.73
C GLU A 177 7.73 0.65 12.85
N ILE A 178 9.03 0.63 12.60
CA ILE A 178 10.02 1.28 13.46
C ILE A 178 11.11 1.89 12.58
N PHE A 179 11.41 3.16 12.81
CA PHE A 179 12.42 3.91 12.07
C PHE A 179 13.34 4.69 13.00
N LEU A 180 14.62 4.60 12.73
CA LEU A 180 15.63 5.53 13.22
C LEU A 180 15.82 6.64 12.18
N MET A 181 15.73 7.90 12.60
CA MET A 181 15.99 9.07 11.78
C MET A 181 17.26 9.77 12.27
N ALA A 182 18.15 10.11 11.36
CA ALA A 182 19.35 10.91 11.60
C ALA A 182 19.24 12.24 10.85
N ARG A 183 19.44 13.35 11.55
CA ARG A 183 19.50 14.70 10.99
C ARG A 183 20.97 15.11 10.86
N ILE A 184 21.39 15.48 9.65
CA ILE A 184 22.76 15.86 9.30
C ILE A 184 22.74 17.30 8.76
N GLY A 185 23.25 18.24 9.55
CA GLY A 185 23.10 19.65 9.25
C GLY A 185 21.64 20.11 9.28
N GLU A 186 21.31 21.10 8.45
CA GLU A 186 19.98 21.72 8.41
C GLU A 186 19.08 21.14 7.31
N HIS A 187 19.65 20.42 6.35
CA HIS A 187 18.97 20.03 5.11
C HIS A 187 18.71 18.54 4.97
N LEU A 188 19.56 17.67 5.57
CA LEU A 188 19.55 16.24 5.29
C LEU A 188 18.95 15.42 6.43
N GLU A 189 17.94 14.62 6.11
CA GLU A 189 17.40 13.57 6.98
C GLU A 189 17.64 12.19 6.33
N LEU A 190 18.19 11.27 7.10
CA LEU A 190 18.36 9.87 6.74
C LEU A 190 17.47 9.02 7.65
N HIS A 191 16.75 8.07 7.09
CA HIS A 191 15.89 7.16 7.82
C HIS A 191 16.24 5.72 7.46
N ALA A 192 16.30 4.86 8.45
CA ALA A 192 16.42 3.42 8.26
C ALA A 192 15.46 2.71 9.20
N GLY A 193 14.75 1.72 8.71
CA GLY A 193 13.73 1.05 9.51
C GLY A 193 13.14 -0.16 8.85
N LEU A 194 12.16 -0.71 9.54
CA LEU A 194 11.40 -1.89 9.13
C LEU A 194 9.92 -1.56 9.09
N ASP A 195 9.24 -2.05 8.07
CA ASP A 195 7.79 -2.11 7.96
C ASP A 195 7.38 -3.58 7.90
N HIS A 196 6.42 -3.99 8.71
CA HIS A 196 6.05 -5.39 8.92
C HIS A 196 4.54 -5.58 8.93
N TYR A 197 4.08 -6.69 8.36
CA TYR A 197 2.72 -7.19 8.57
C TYR A 197 2.72 -8.68 8.89
N ALA A 198 1.65 -9.13 9.55
CA ALA A 198 1.33 -10.53 9.69
C ALA A 198 -0.19 -10.77 9.61
N LEU A 199 -0.62 -11.73 8.79
CA LEU A 199 -1.95 -12.32 8.84
C LEU A 199 -1.92 -13.51 9.80
N TRP A 200 -2.86 -13.57 10.74
CA TRP A 200 -2.89 -14.60 11.77
C TRP A 200 -4.30 -14.82 12.33
N GLY A 201 -4.48 -15.80 13.19
CA GLY A 201 -5.78 -16.05 13.83
C GLY A 201 -6.86 -16.51 12.84
N GLY A 202 -8.10 -16.10 13.09
CA GLY A 202 -9.26 -16.51 12.31
C GLY A 202 -9.55 -18.00 12.46
N THR A 203 -10.04 -18.61 11.38
CA THR A 203 -10.34 -20.05 11.36
C THR A 203 -9.11 -20.95 11.25
N ALA A 204 -7.90 -20.39 11.06
CA ALA A 204 -6.66 -21.16 10.90
C ALA A 204 -5.95 -21.41 12.24
N MET A 205 -6.03 -20.50 13.21
CA MET A 205 -5.35 -20.67 14.49
C MET A 205 -6.05 -19.90 15.62
N ASP A 206 -5.84 -20.35 16.86
CA ASP A 206 -6.36 -19.67 18.04
C ASP A 206 -5.73 -18.28 18.24
N ALA A 207 -6.58 -17.26 18.31
CA ALA A 207 -6.19 -15.88 18.59
C ALA A 207 -6.00 -15.66 20.11
N ASN A 208 -4.95 -16.23 20.67
CA ASN A 208 -4.58 -16.08 22.07
C ASN A 208 -3.29 -15.26 22.24
N TRP A 209 -3.01 -14.80 23.48
CA TRP A 209 -1.83 -14.00 23.83
C TRP A 209 -0.51 -14.66 23.48
N TYR A 210 -0.42 -15.97 23.60
CA TYR A 210 0.79 -16.73 23.31
C TYR A 210 1.11 -16.71 21.82
N ASN A 211 0.12 -16.96 20.96
CA ASN A 211 0.26 -16.89 19.50
C ASN A 211 0.48 -15.44 19.04
N TYR A 212 -0.20 -14.47 19.64
CA TYR A 212 -0.01 -13.05 19.34
C TYR A 212 1.46 -12.62 19.43
N TRP A 213 2.12 -12.90 20.58
CA TRP A 213 3.52 -12.51 20.75
C TRP A 213 4.46 -13.26 19.82
N ARG A 214 4.14 -14.50 19.44
CA ARG A 214 4.89 -15.24 18.44
C ARG A 214 4.77 -14.60 17.06
N VAL A 215 3.57 -14.17 16.67
CA VAL A 215 3.31 -13.43 15.43
C VAL A 215 4.11 -12.13 15.43
N VAL A 216 4.00 -11.33 16.48
CA VAL A 216 4.72 -10.05 16.61
C VAL A 216 6.24 -10.22 16.49
N THR A 217 6.78 -11.27 17.07
CA THR A 217 8.24 -11.53 17.09
C THR A 217 8.74 -12.37 15.90
N GLY A 218 7.86 -12.73 14.96
CA GLY A 218 8.21 -13.62 13.85
C GLY A 218 8.75 -14.97 14.33
N SER A 219 8.17 -15.52 15.39
CA SER A 219 8.59 -16.80 15.98
C SER A 219 7.82 -17.97 15.34
N ARG A 220 8.39 -19.17 15.45
CA ARG A 220 7.76 -20.39 14.97
C ARG A 220 6.57 -20.79 15.82
N ALA A 221 5.63 -21.56 15.24
CA ALA A 221 4.55 -22.19 16.00
C ALA A 221 5.11 -23.22 17.01
N SER A 222 4.28 -23.50 18.03
CA SER A 222 4.48 -24.67 18.90
C SER A 222 4.17 -25.98 18.15
N GLU A 223 4.39 -27.12 18.80
CA GLU A 223 4.10 -28.44 18.24
C GLU A 223 2.63 -28.63 17.81
N SER A 224 1.71 -27.80 18.33
CA SER A 224 0.28 -27.80 17.95
C SER A 224 -0.02 -27.00 16.69
N GLY A 225 0.92 -26.24 16.15
CA GLY A 225 0.74 -25.47 14.92
C GLY A 225 0.79 -26.31 13.66
N SER A 226 0.50 -25.71 12.51
CA SER A 226 0.68 -26.35 11.21
C SER A 226 2.16 -26.71 11.00
N ARG A 227 2.43 -27.70 10.16
CA ARG A 227 3.83 -28.09 9.85
C ARG A 227 4.62 -26.94 9.21
N SER A 228 3.96 -26.11 8.40
CA SER A 228 4.54 -24.91 7.82
C SER A 228 4.95 -23.91 8.89
N ASP A 229 4.07 -23.62 9.84
CA ASP A 229 4.31 -22.68 10.93
C ASP A 229 5.35 -23.17 11.94
N GLN A 230 5.51 -24.47 12.08
CA GLN A 230 6.56 -25.08 12.93
C GLN A 230 7.95 -24.95 12.32
N ILE A 231 8.04 -24.99 11.00
CA ILE A 231 9.31 -24.92 10.25
C ILE A 231 9.70 -23.46 10.04
N ASN A 232 8.75 -22.59 9.72
CA ASN A 232 8.96 -21.20 9.36
C ASN A 232 8.54 -20.22 10.48
N VAL A 233 7.63 -19.30 10.20
CA VAL A 233 7.02 -18.38 11.15
C VAL A 233 5.53 -18.66 11.25
N ILE A 234 4.94 -18.44 12.42
CA ILE A 234 3.50 -18.65 12.65
C ILE A 234 2.68 -17.59 11.92
N GLY A 235 1.80 -17.98 10.99
CA GLY A 235 0.99 -17.08 10.19
C GLY A 235 1.63 -16.69 8.86
N ASP A 236 1.07 -15.68 8.19
CA ASP A 236 1.57 -15.12 6.93
C ASP A 236 2.26 -13.79 7.18
N HIS A 237 3.55 -13.72 7.03
CA HIS A 237 4.37 -12.56 7.29
C HIS A 237 4.89 -11.93 6.01
N GLY A 238 5.13 -10.63 6.08
CA GLY A 238 5.88 -9.90 5.09
C GLY A 238 6.19 -8.49 5.58
N GLY A 239 7.00 -7.81 4.81
CA GLY A 239 7.38 -6.45 5.15
C GLY A 239 8.41 -5.90 4.19
N SER A 240 9.06 -4.83 4.61
CA SER A 240 10.18 -4.26 3.90
C SER A 240 11.21 -3.66 4.85
N GLU A 241 12.47 -3.77 4.48
CA GLU A 241 13.57 -2.98 5.01
C GLU A 241 13.60 -1.67 4.25
N CYS A 242 13.46 -0.55 4.96
CA CYS A 242 13.23 0.75 4.35
C CYS A 242 14.40 1.68 4.63
N PHE A 243 14.93 2.28 3.56
CA PHE A 243 15.92 3.35 3.62
C PHE A 243 15.36 4.58 2.93
N LYS A 244 15.34 5.72 3.65
CA LYS A 244 14.81 6.97 3.12
C LYS A 244 15.83 8.08 3.31
N LEU A 245 15.92 8.96 2.32
CA LEU A 245 16.70 10.18 2.35
C LEU A 245 15.79 11.33 2.01
N LYS A 246 15.88 12.42 2.75
CA LYS A 246 15.17 13.66 2.46
C LYS A 246 16.15 14.82 2.51
N TRP A 247 16.13 15.62 1.46
CA TRP A 247 16.84 16.88 1.38
C TRP A 247 15.84 18.02 1.28
N THR A 248 15.97 19.00 2.14
CA THR A 248 15.02 20.14 2.24
C THR A 248 15.75 21.43 1.98
N GLU A 249 15.26 22.24 1.05
CA GLU A 249 15.63 23.61 0.80
C GLU A 249 14.42 24.52 0.96
N ASP A 250 14.62 25.83 0.97
CA ASP A 250 13.52 26.82 1.14
C ASP A 250 12.45 26.67 0.04
N GLU A 251 12.89 26.42 -1.20
CA GLU A 251 12.00 26.36 -2.36
C GLU A 251 11.62 24.96 -2.83
N TRP A 252 12.34 23.91 -2.40
CA TRP A 252 12.10 22.55 -2.86
C TRP A 252 12.50 21.48 -1.85
N ILE A 253 11.91 20.30 -2.02
CA ILE A 253 12.23 19.09 -1.24
C ILE A 253 12.51 17.97 -2.25
N ALA A 254 13.58 17.21 -2.02
CA ALA A 254 13.86 15.98 -2.73
C ALA A 254 13.87 14.80 -1.76
N THR A 255 13.28 13.67 -2.15
CA THR A 255 13.34 12.45 -1.36
C THR A 255 13.76 11.28 -2.23
N PHE A 256 14.50 10.35 -1.62
CA PHE A 256 14.75 9.03 -2.15
C PHE A 256 14.29 8.00 -1.13
N GLN A 257 13.63 6.95 -1.58
CA GLN A 257 13.24 5.82 -0.75
C GLN A 257 13.60 4.53 -1.47
N HIS A 258 14.11 3.57 -0.71
CA HIS A 258 14.41 2.22 -1.16
C HIS A 258 13.81 1.23 -0.18
N ASP A 259 12.85 0.43 -0.66
CA ASP A 259 12.18 -0.61 0.12
C ASP A 259 12.60 -1.97 -0.42
N ILE A 260 13.20 -2.80 0.42
CA ILE A 260 13.60 -4.17 0.09
C ILE A 260 12.54 -5.10 0.71
N PRO A 261 11.72 -5.79 -0.10
CA PRO A 261 10.68 -6.66 0.43
C PRO A 261 11.26 -7.93 1.07
N TYR A 262 10.57 -8.45 2.08
CA TYR A 262 10.80 -9.77 2.64
C TYR A 262 9.46 -10.46 2.94
N SER A 263 9.43 -11.79 2.88
CA SER A 263 8.28 -12.60 3.27
C SER A 263 8.54 -13.45 4.49
N ASP A 264 9.82 -13.69 4.80
CA ASP A 264 10.21 -14.47 5.97
C ASP A 264 11.56 -14.00 6.54
N ARG A 265 12.07 -14.77 7.49
CA ARG A 265 13.33 -14.47 8.17
C ARG A 265 14.56 -14.49 7.24
N SER A 266 14.51 -15.24 6.15
CA SER A 266 15.59 -15.31 5.16
C SER A 266 15.69 -13.99 4.39
N GLY A 267 14.56 -13.41 4.02
CA GLY A 267 14.45 -12.12 3.35
C GLY A 267 15.06 -10.98 4.19
N MET A 268 14.85 -10.98 5.51
CA MET A 268 15.43 -10.00 6.44
C MET A 268 16.99 -10.02 6.52
N ARG A 269 17.64 -10.88 5.76
CA ARG A 269 19.11 -10.93 5.60
C ARG A 269 19.57 -10.38 4.26
N PHE A 270 18.74 -9.59 3.60
CA PHE A 270 18.98 -9.04 2.25
C PHE A 270 19.13 -10.10 1.15
N ASN A 271 18.68 -11.35 1.38
CA ASN A 271 18.74 -12.39 0.37
C ASN A 271 17.83 -12.11 -0.83
N ASN A 272 16.87 -11.21 -0.66
CA ASN A 272 15.98 -10.76 -1.73
C ASN A 272 16.62 -9.72 -2.65
N PHE A 273 17.76 -9.14 -2.27
CA PHE A 273 18.47 -8.23 -3.16
C PHE A 273 18.79 -8.91 -4.52
N PRO A 274 18.56 -8.27 -5.69
CA PRO A 274 18.28 -6.85 -5.88
C PRO A 274 16.79 -6.46 -5.91
N ASP A 275 15.89 -7.27 -5.36
CA ASP A 275 14.48 -6.87 -5.27
C ASP A 275 14.33 -5.59 -4.44
N GLY A 276 13.44 -4.72 -4.89
CA GLY A 276 13.15 -3.48 -4.21
C GLY A 276 12.26 -2.55 -5.01
N VAL A 277 11.72 -1.58 -4.29
CA VAL A 277 11.04 -0.42 -4.84
C VAL A 277 11.88 0.80 -4.56
N ASN A 278 12.30 1.48 -5.62
CA ASN A 278 13.07 2.71 -5.55
C ASN A 278 12.17 3.86 -5.94
N THR A 279 12.00 4.84 -5.07
CA THR A 279 11.19 6.02 -5.32
C THR A 279 12.06 7.27 -5.23
N LEU A 280 12.10 8.04 -6.29
CA LEU A 280 12.69 9.38 -6.35
C LEU A 280 11.59 10.39 -6.47
N ASN A 281 11.65 11.42 -5.66
CA ASN A 281 10.67 12.47 -5.68
C ASN A 281 11.34 13.83 -5.55
N PHE A 282 10.84 14.78 -6.32
CA PHE A 282 11.21 16.19 -6.27
C PHE A 282 9.96 17.05 -6.29
N GLY A 283 9.82 17.94 -5.33
CA GLY A 283 8.66 18.81 -5.20
C GLY A 283 9.06 20.26 -4.88
N TRP A 284 8.50 21.21 -5.62
CA TRP A 284 8.59 22.62 -5.28
C TRP A 284 7.66 22.95 -4.11
N THR A 285 8.09 23.82 -3.21
CA THR A 285 7.28 24.34 -2.11
C THR A 285 6.06 25.10 -2.66
N ARG A 286 6.29 25.90 -3.70
CA ARG A 286 5.22 26.61 -4.42
C ARG A 286 4.54 25.69 -5.42
N LYS A 287 3.23 25.50 -5.28
CA LYS A 287 2.41 24.59 -6.09
C LYS A 287 1.69 25.24 -7.29
N ASP A 288 1.88 26.54 -7.53
CA ASP A 288 1.30 27.29 -8.64
C ASP A 288 2.07 27.16 -9.97
N ARG A 289 2.93 26.17 -10.09
CA ARG A 289 3.78 25.90 -11.27
C ARG A 289 3.10 24.90 -12.22
N TRP A 290 3.48 24.94 -13.49
CA TRP A 290 3.08 23.93 -14.46
C TRP A 290 3.46 22.52 -14.01
N ILE A 291 4.66 22.34 -13.50
CA ILE A 291 5.12 21.13 -12.84
C ILE A 291 5.56 21.55 -11.44
N SER A 292 4.87 21.03 -10.44
CA SER A 292 5.16 21.29 -9.03
C SER A 292 5.80 20.08 -8.36
N ASP A 293 5.47 18.88 -8.82
CA ASP A 293 6.01 17.64 -8.27
C ASP A 293 6.33 16.66 -9.40
N ILE A 294 7.43 15.95 -9.23
CA ILE A 294 7.90 14.88 -10.11
C ILE A 294 8.20 13.69 -9.22
N LEU A 295 7.65 12.53 -9.58
CA LEU A 295 7.92 11.28 -8.91
C LEU A 295 8.32 10.23 -9.94
N TYR A 296 9.37 9.48 -9.66
CA TYR A 296 9.76 8.32 -10.43
C TYR A 296 9.93 7.12 -9.50
N GLU A 297 9.31 5.99 -9.88
CA GLU A 297 9.47 4.73 -9.17
C GLU A 297 10.01 3.65 -10.11
N PHE A 298 10.96 2.89 -9.60
CA PHE A 298 11.45 1.68 -10.23
C PHE A 298 11.18 0.49 -9.31
N HIS A 299 10.38 -0.45 -9.78
CA HIS A 299 10.01 -1.67 -9.07
C HIS A 299 10.73 -2.86 -9.69
N TYR A 300 11.39 -3.65 -8.87
CA TYR A 300 12.00 -4.91 -9.26
C TYR A 300 11.75 -5.95 -8.16
N THR A 301 11.00 -6.99 -8.46
CA THR A 301 10.60 -8.03 -7.51
C THR A 301 10.71 -9.43 -8.13
N ARG A 302 11.73 -9.63 -8.96
CA ARG A 302 11.91 -10.89 -9.68
C ARG A 302 12.73 -11.93 -8.94
N ASN A 303 13.56 -11.49 -8.01
CA ASN A 303 14.52 -12.37 -7.34
C ASN A 303 13.85 -13.27 -6.32
N GLN A 304 13.13 -12.71 -5.33
CA GLN A 304 12.39 -13.45 -4.29
C GLN A 304 13.23 -14.61 -3.68
N SER A 305 14.51 -14.34 -3.37
CA SER A 305 15.52 -15.34 -2.97
C SER A 305 15.74 -16.46 -3.97
N GLY A 306 15.31 -16.31 -5.22
CA GLY A 306 15.34 -17.33 -6.28
C GLY A 306 14.20 -18.33 -6.23
N PRO A 307 14.08 -19.23 -7.22
CA PRO A 307 13.10 -20.30 -7.18
C PRO A 307 13.43 -21.27 -6.04
N LEU A 308 12.40 -21.86 -5.45
CA LEU A 308 12.58 -22.88 -4.42
C LEU A 308 13.47 -23.99 -4.95
N HIS A 309 14.57 -24.28 -4.29
CA HIS A 309 15.48 -25.36 -4.61
C HIS A 309 15.53 -26.37 -3.47
N GLU A 310 15.93 -27.61 -3.82
CA GLU A 310 16.00 -28.71 -2.87
C GLU A 310 16.93 -28.33 -1.69
N ALA A 311 16.54 -28.79 -0.52
CA ALA A 311 17.36 -28.65 0.66
C ALA A 311 18.72 -29.33 0.44
N GLU A 312 19.80 -28.68 0.88
CA GLU A 312 21.11 -29.33 0.89
C GLU A 312 21.03 -30.63 1.72
N THR A 313 21.60 -31.69 1.20
CA THR A 313 21.73 -32.97 1.90
C THR A 313 23.17 -33.18 2.32
N ASP A 314 23.37 -33.88 3.46
CA ASP A 314 24.69 -34.35 3.85
C ASP A 314 25.14 -35.54 2.94
N ALA A 315 26.36 -36.05 3.19
CA ALA A 315 26.92 -37.16 2.41
C ALA A 315 26.08 -38.45 2.48
N ASP A 316 25.22 -38.56 3.49
CA ASP A 316 24.34 -39.70 3.73
C ASP A 316 22.93 -39.48 3.15
N GLY A 317 22.70 -38.31 2.48
CA GLY A 317 21.42 -37.95 1.88
C GLY A 317 20.38 -37.41 2.85
N ASN A 318 20.74 -37.12 4.10
CA ASN A 318 19.84 -36.51 5.06
C ASN A 318 19.80 -35.00 4.83
N VAL A 319 18.60 -34.41 4.92
CA VAL A 319 18.42 -32.95 4.88
C VAL A 319 19.14 -32.33 6.06
N ILE A 320 20.16 -31.53 5.79
CA ILE A 320 20.86 -30.77 6.82
C ILE A 320 19.89 -29.73 7.41
N PRO A 321 19.59 -29.67 8.71
CA PRO A 321 18.69 -28.69 9.30
C PRO A 321 19.23 -27.27 9.12
N TRP A 322 18.39 -26.33 8.70
CA TRP A 322 18.78 -24.95 8.35
C TRP A 322 19.57 -24.20 9.45
N HIS A 323 19.38 -24.54 10.72
CA HIS A 323 20.16 -24.00 11.84
C HIS A 323 21.62 -24.48 11.88
N LYS A 324 21.99 -25.42 11.01
CA LYS A 324 23.36 -25.93 10.86
C LYS A 324 24.04 -25.47 9.56
N GLY A 325 23.56 -24.40 8.96
CA GLY A 325 24.17 -23.82 7.77
C GLY A 325 23.45 -24.09 6.47
N MET A 326 22.27 -24.66 6.53
CA MET A 326 21.48 -25.00 5.37
C MET A 326 20.61 -23.87 4.84
N HIS A 327 20.65 -23.71 3.57
CA HIS A 327 19.81 -22.81 2.80
C HIS A 327 18.66 -23.57 2.15
N ILE A 328 17.52 -23.66 2.82
CA ILE A 328 16.28 -23.68 2.05
C ILE A 328 16.11 -22.24 1.62
N ALA A 329 16.61 -21.89 0.47
CA ALA A 329 16.51 -20.55 -0.06
C ALA A 329 15.51 -20.55 -1.18
N GLY A 330 14.86 -19.43 -1.37
CA GLY A 330 14.05 -19.17 -2.54
C GLY A 330 12.56 -19.32 -2.33
N GLY A 331 11.82 -18.78 -3.30
CA GLY A 331 10.39 -18.87 -3.35
C GLY A 331 9.65 -17.97 -2.37
N ASP A 332 10.21 -16.81 -2.02
CA ASP A 332 9.53 -15.79 -1.26
C ASP A 332 8.35 -15.22 -2.06
N ASP A 333 7.33 -15.98 -2.26
CA ASP A 333 6.17 -15.69 -3.10
C ASP A 333 5.37 -14.50 -2.52
N TYR A 334 5.91 -13.27 -2.66
CA TYR A 334 5.41 -12.05 -2.02
C TYR A 334 3.90 -11.93 -2.11
N PHE A 335 3.25 -11.66 -0.96
CA PHE A 335 1.81 -11.52 -0.80
C PHE A 335 1.00 -12.79 -1.02
N ASN A 336 1.64 -13.93 -1.20
CA ASN A 336 1.02 -15.24 -1.25
C ASN A 336 1.44 -16.08 -0.05
N ASN A 337 0.53 -16.92 0.42
CA ASN A 337 0.79 -17.85 1.52
C ASN A 337 0.02 -19.16 1.32
N GLY A 338 0.61 -20.27 1.72
CA GLY A 338 0.02 -21.60 1.58
C GLY A 338 -1.17 -21.87 2.51
N GLU A 339 -1.26 -21.19 3.63
CA GLU A 339 -2.30 -21.34 4.65
C GLU A 339 -3.32 -20.18 4.57
N TYR A 340 -2.86 -18.94 4.61
CA TYR A 340 -3.69 -17.76 4.39
C TYR A 340 -3.81 -17.48 2.89
N ARG A 341 -4.43 -18.42 2.15
CA ARG A 341 -4.40 -18.47 0.68
C ARG A 341 -5.02 -17.30 -0.05
N SER A 342 -5.77 -16.43 0.63
CA SER A 342 -6.19 -15.15 0.05
C SER A 342 -5.02 -14.16 -0.04
N GLY A 343 -3.90 -14.45 0.62
CA GLY A 343 -2.70 -13.63 0.62
C GLY A 343 -2.93 -12.22 1.16
N TRP A 344 -2.03 -11.32 0.83
CA TRP A 344 -2.09 -9.92 1.23
C TRP A 344 -3.06 -9.13 0.36
N THR A 345 -4.34 -9.56 0.37
CA THR A 345 -5.46 -8.93 -0.34
C THR A 345 -6.61 -8.60 0.60
N TYR A 346 -7.48 -7.66 0.22
CA TYR A 346 -8.67 -7.29 0.96
C TYR A 346 -9.76 -6.81 0.00
N TYR A 347 -10.97 -7.37 0.13
CA TYR A 347 -12.06 -7.19 -0.84
C TYR A 347 -11.63 -7.39 -2.30
N GLY A 348 -10.79 -8.42 -2.54
CA GLY A 348 -10.32 -8.79 -3.86
C GLY A 348 -9.26 -7.86 -4.45
N ARG A 349 -8.69 -6.93 -3.70
CA ARG A 349 -7.63 -6.02 -4.11
C ARG A 349 -6.38 -6.25 -3.29
N THR A 350 -5.22 -6.07 -3.88
CA THR A 350 -3.94 -6.12 -3.18
C THR A 350 -3.83 -4.97 -2.19
N ILE A 351 -3.46 -5.25 -0.94
CA ILE A 351 -3.34 -4.24 0.12
C ILE A 351 -2.11 -3.37 -0.10
N GLY A 352 -0.99 -3.97 -0.46
CA GLY A 352 0.26 -3.28 -0.80
C GLY A 352 0.34 -2.86 -2.25
N LEU A 353 1.46 -3.16 -2.89
CA LEU A 353 1.79 -2.79 -4.28
C LEU A 353 0.71 -3.22 -5.29
N PRO A 354 -0.04 -2.30 -5.91
CA PRO A 354 -1.16 -2.64 -6.80
C PRO A 354 -0.76 -3.29 -8.13
N LEU A 355 0.51 -3.28 -8.50
CA LEU A 355 1.04 -4.00 -9.65
C LEU A 355 1.14 -5.52 -9.39
N PHE A 356 0.97 -5.95 -8.14
CA PHE A 356 0.76 -7.35 -7.81
C PHE A 356 -0.73 -7.65 -8.00
N TYR A 357 -1.06 -8.12 -9.21
CA TYR A 357 -2.45 -8.33 -9.59
C TYR A 357 -3.09 -9.48 -8.80
N PRO A 358 -4.31 -9.29 -8.25
CA PRO A 358 -5.06 -10.36 -7.63
C PRO A 358 -5.31 -11.53 -8.59
N ALA A 359 -5.36 -12.75 -8.07
CA ALA A 359 -5.64 -13.95 -8.87
C ALA A 359 -6.98 -13.82 -9.61
N GLY A 360 -6.99 -14.16 -10.88
CA GLY A 360 -8.13 -14.01 -11.79
C GLY A 360 -8.13 -12.71 -12.60
N THR A 361 -7.20 -11.80 -12.38
CA THR A 361 -7.14 -10.52 -13.14
C THR A 361 -6.93 -10.78 -14.63
N ARG A 362 -5.95 -11.59 -15.00
CA ARG A 362 -5.67 -11.92 -16.41
C ARG A 362 -6.79 -12.71 -17.07
N ALA A 363 -7.35 -13.69 -16.36
CA ALA A 363 -8.47 -14.48 -16.83
C ALA A 363 -9.79 -13.70 -16.87
N ARG A 364 -9.81 -12.46 -16.35
CA ARG A 364 -11.02 -11.62 -16.20
C ARG A 364 -12.13 -12.29 -15.39
N THR A 365 -11.74 -13.18 -14.48
CA THR A 365 -12.66 -13.85 -13.55
C THR A 365 -12.69 -13.19 -12.19
N TRP A 366 -11.87 -12.15 -12.00
CA TRP A 366 -11.85 -11.39 -10.79
C TRP A 366 -13.09 -10.47 -10.71
N GLU A 367 -13.78 -10.54 -9.59
CA GLU A 367 -14.88 -9.66 -9.22
C GLU A 367 -14.75 -9.22 -7.77
N PRO A 368 -15.21 -8.00 -7.41
CA PRO A 368 -15.28 -7.57 -6.02
C PRO A 368 -16.09 -8.58 -5.17
N ASN A 369 -15.60 -8.87 -3.98
CA ASN A 369 -16.21 -9.81 -3.02
C ASN A 369 -16.16 -11.30 -3.44
N THR A 370 -15.43 -11.67 -4.48
CA THR A 370 -15.12 -13.09 -4.73
C THR A 370 -14.01 -13.56 -3.79
N LEU A 371 -13.99 -14.88 -3.54
CA LEU A 371 -12.89 -15.50 -2.82
C LEU A 371 -11.63 -15.49 -3.71
N VAL A 372 -10.70 -14.59 -3.41
CA VAL A 372 -9.42 -14.48 -4.13
C VAL A 372 -8.40 -15.43 -3.53
N ARG A 373 -7.58 -16.06 -4.38
CA ARG A 373 -6.43 -16.88 -4.01
C ARG A 373 -5.13 -16.11 -4.21
N GLY A 374 -4.87 -15.11 -3.36
CA GLY A 374 -3.66 -14.32 -3.40
C GLY A 374 -3.49 -13.48 -4.66
N VAL A 375 -2.25 -13.31 -5.06
CA VAL A 375 -1.86 -12.58 -6.26
C VAL A 375 -1.32 -13.53 -7.33
N GLU A 376 -1.66 -13.27 -8.59
CA GLU A 376 -1.17 -14.06 -9.73
C GLU A 376 0.09 -13.47 -10.37
N ASN A 377 0.51 -12.29 -9.92
CA ASN A 377 1.66 -11.57 -10.44
C ASN A 377 2.36 -10.82 -9.32
N ASN A 378 3.49 -11.31 -8.88
CA ASN A 378 4.33 -10.65 -7.88
C ASN A 378 5.80 -10.56 -8.30
N ARG A 379 6.13 -11.06 -9.51
CA ARG A 379 7.44 -10.95 -10.11
C ARG A 379 7.38 -9.95 -11.26
N ILE A 380 7.83 -8.72 -10.98
CA ILE A 380 7.73 -7.62 -11.94
C ILE A 380 9.03 -6.87 -12.10
N ARG A 381 9.13 -6.17 -13.24
CA ARG A 381 10.01 -5.03 -13.46
C ARG A 381 9.16 -3.90 -13.98
N ALA A 382 9.07 -2.79 -13.24
CA ALA A 382 8.20 -1.69 -13.64
C ALA A 382 8.84 -0.33 -13.46
N HIS A 383 8.42 0.61 -14.28
CA HIS A 383 8.80 2.01 -14.24
C HIS A 383 7.53 2.83 -14.15
N HIS A 384 7.50 3.77 -13.24
CA HIS A 384 6.38 4.68 -13.06
C HIS A 384 6.85 6.12 -12.98
N LEU A 385 6.19 7.01 -13.70
CA LEU A 385 6.39 8.45 -13.67
C LEU A 385 5.09 9.12 -13.25
N GLY A 386 5.14 9.90 -12.18
CA GLY A 386 4.06 10.76 -11.71
C GLY A 386 4.46 12.23 -11.82
N LEU A 387 3.58 13.05 -12.35
CA LEU A 387 3.76 14.49 -12.43
C LEU A 387 2.52 15.18 -11.86
N SER A 388 2.70 16.27 -11.14
CA SER A 388 1.60 17.15 -10.77
C SER A 388 1.95 18.62 -10.97
N GLY A 389 0.93 19.45 -11.09
CA GLY A 389 1.08 20.89 -11.26
C GLY A 389 -0.25 21.57 -11.47
N GLN A 390 -0.21 22.77 -12.05
CA GLN A 390 -1.41 23.53 -12.34
C GLN A 390 -1.39 24.05 -13.77
N PHE A 391 -2.38 23.65 -14.57
CA PHE A 391 -2.67 24.33 -15.82
C PHE A 391 -3.17 25.75 -15.55
N PHE A 392 -2.61 26.72 -16.27
CA PHE A 392 -2.97 28.13 -16.15
C PHE A 392 -2.91 28.69 -14.71
N ARG A 393 -2.07 28.07 -13.83
CA ARG A 393 -1.92 28.43 -12.40
C ARG A 393 -3.21 28.34 -11.58
N ARG A 394 -4.21 27.59 -12.04
CA ARG A 394 -5.53 27.48 -11.40
C ARG A 394 -6.10 26.07 -11.39
N MET A 395 -5.78 25.26 -12.38
CA MET A 395 -6.39 23.96 -12.56
C MET A 395 -5.38 22.86 -12.18
N PRO A 396 -5.47 22.29 -10.98
CA PRO A 396 -4.57 21.22 -10.58
C PRO A 396 -4.76 19.98 -11.46
N TYR A 397 -3.66 19.35 -11.80
CA TYR A 397 -3.64 18.12 -12.58
C TYR A 397 -2.61 17.13 -12.04
N LYS A 398 -2.78 15.85 -12.41
CA LYS A 398 -1.85 14.75 -12.22
C LYS A 398 -1.75 13.95 -13.50
N LEU A 399 -0.52 13.62 -13.90
CA LEU A 399 -0.23 12.70 -14.99
C LEU A 399 0.52 11.50 -14.40
N MET A 400 0.06 10.30 -14.69
CA MET A 400 0.64 9.04 -14.22
C MET A 400 0.90 8.14 -15.43
N LEU A 401 2.12 7.66 -15.57
CA LEU A 401 2.56 6.78 -16.67
C LEU A 401 3.27 5.58 -16.05
N THR A 402 2.78 4.38 -16.30
CA THR A 402 3.34 3.13 -15.76
C THR A 402 3.60 2.16 -16.89
N TYR A 403 4.82 1.68 -16.97
CA TYR A 403 5.21 0.55 -17.82
C TYR A 403 5.67 -0.60 -16.93
N SER A 404 5.14 -1.80 -17.16
CA SER A 404 5.53 -2.99 -16.42
C SER A 404 5.79 -4.19 -17.32
N GLN A 405 6.75 -4.99 -16.91
CA GLN A 405 7.03 -6.34 -17.37
C GLN A 405 6.58 -7.29 -16.26
N ASN A 406 5.67 -8.19 -16.57
CA ASN A 406 4.95 -9.03 -15.64
C ASN A 406 5.28 -10.48 -15.93
N TYR A 407 5.82 -11.18 -14.93
CA TYR A 407 6.31 -12.55 -15.08
C TYR A 407 5.37 -13.60 -14.46
N GLY A 408 4.33 -13.16 -13.73
CA GLY A 408 3.50 -14.03 -12.90
C GLY A 408 4.18 -14.34 -11.57
N THR A 409 4.05 -15.57 -11.09
CA THR A 409 4.79 -16.11 -9.93
C THR A 409 5.79 -17.16 -10.39
N PHE A 410 6.66 -17.67 -9.50
CA PHE A 410 7.54 -18.79 -9.84
C PHE A 410 6.76 -20.06 -10.16
N GLY A 411 5.69 -20.33 -9.42
CA GLY A 411 4.86 -21.51 -9.62
C GLY A 411 3.92 -21.43 -10.82
N SER A 412 3.48 -20.19 -11.15
CA SER A 412 2.52 -19.92 -12.23
C SER A 412 2.98 -18.72 -13.06
N PRO A 413 4.00 -18.88 -13.91
CA PRO A 413 4.48 -17.80 -14.77
C PRO A 413 3.42 -17.44 -15.82
N TYR A 414 3.37 -16.18 -16.23
CA TYR A 414 2.46 -15.72 -17.27
C TYR A 414 2.77 -16.30 -18.65
N ALA A 415 4.04 -16.58 -18.91
CA ALA A 415 4.50 -17.26 -20.13
C ALA A 415 5.74 -18.09 -19.84
N GLY A 416 5.81 -19.27 -20.47
CA GLY A 416 6.89 -20.21 -20.29
C GLY A 416 6.58 -21.29 -19.26
N GLU A 417 7.61 -21.93 -18.76
CA GLU A 417 7.51 -23.01 -17.79
C GLU A 417 7.72 -22.49 -16.37
N SER A 418 7.12 -23.19 -15.39
CA SER A 418 7.40 -22.93 -13.98
C SER A 418 8.89 -23.07 -13.68
N ALA A 419 9.45 -22.09 -13.00
CA ALA A 419 10.83 -22.11 -12.51
C ALA A 419 10.94 -22.72 -11.10
N TRP A 420 9.83 -23.07 -10.49
CA TRP A 420 9.76 -23.63 -9.16
C TRP A 420 10.54 -24.95 -9.07
N GLY A 421 11.46 -25.05 -8.11
CA GLY A 421 12.31 -26.22 -7.95
C GLY A 421 13.40 -26.42 -9.02
N LYS A 422 13.61 -25.43 -9.90
CA LYS A 422 14.64 -25.48 -10.94
C LYS A 422 15.83 -24.57 -10.59
N PRO A 423 17.06 -24.91 -11.05
CA PRO A 423 18.22 -24.04 -10.82
C PRO A 423 17.99 -22.63 -11.33
N TRP A 424 18.49 -21.64 -10.62
CA TRP A 424 18.38 -20.22 -10.98
C TRP A 424 18.90 -19.99 -12.42
N GLY A 425 18.10 -19.29 -13.21
CA GLY A 425 18.46 -18.97 -14.60
C GLY A 425 18.36 -20.11 -15.59
N SER A 426 18.02 -21.35 -15.18
CA SER A 426 17.85 -22.50 -16.07
C SER A 426 16.60 -22.41 -16.95
N VAL A 427 15.61 -21.64 -16.54
CA VAL A 427 14.35 -21.46 -17.26
C VAL A 427 14.35 -20.09 -17.92
N LYS A 428 14.06 -20.07 -19.23
CA LYS A 428 13.88 -18.82 -19.96
C LYS A 428 12.52 -18.24 -19.64
N GLU A 429 12.50 -17.11 -18.97
CA GLU A 429 11.29 -16.36 -18.62
C GLU A 429 10.98 -15.30 -19.67
N THR A 430 9.74 -15.22 -20.08
CA THR A 430 9.25 -14.21 -21.01
C THR A 430 8.19 -13.36 -20.32
N PRO A 431 8.43 -12.06 -20.10
CA PRO A 431 7.43 -11.18 -19.48
C PRO A 431 6.29 -10.84 -20.43
N LEU A 432 5.12 -10.63 -19.87
CA LEU A 432 4.04 -9.90 -20.52
C LEU A 432 4.17 -8.42 -20.15
N TRP A 433 4.16 -7.55 -21.15
CA TRP A 433 4.29 -6.12 -20.91
C TRP A 433 2.91 -5.46 -20.79
N GLN A 434 2.85 -4.38 -20.01
CA GLN A 434 1.67 -3.54 -19.82
C GLN A 434 2.07 -2.08 -19.69
N PHE A 435 1.33 -1.21 -20.36
CA PHE A 435 1.41 0.23 -20.21
C PHE A 435 0.06 0.76 -19.72
N SER A 436 0.09 1.61 -18.69
CA SER A 436 -1.10 2.23 -18.10
C SER A 436 -0.85 3.72 -17.89
N ALA A 437 -1.76 4.57 -18.33
CA ALA A 437 -1.65 6.01 -18.20
C ALA A 437 -2.92 6.63 -17.64
N ALA A 438 -2.77 7.74 -16.91
CA ALA A 438 -3.88 8.59 -16.49
C ALA A 438 -3.53 10.07 -16.49
N LEU A 439 -4.46 10.89 -16.93
CA LEU A 439 -4.48 12.34 -16.72
C LEU A 439 -5.71 12.68 -15.88
N LEU A 440 -5.49 13.10 -14.66
CA LEU A 440 -6.54 13.52 -13.73
C LEU A 440 -6.47 15.03 -13.54
N GLY A 441 -7.60 15.67 -13.39
CA GLY A 441 -7.59 17.10 -13.12
C GLY A 441 -8.87 17.59 -12.45
N GLU A 442 -8.81 18.84 -12.05
CA GLU A 442 -9.90 19.52 -11.38
C GLU A 442 -10.03 20.95 -11.89
N VAL A 443 -11.25 21.36 -12.12
CA VAL A 443 -11.61 22.78 -12.31
C VAL A 443 -12.18 23.26 -10.99
N PRO A 444 -11.41 24.02 -10.20
CA PRO A 444 -11.88 24.54 -8.93
C PRO A 444 -12.86 25.69 -9.14
N SER A 445 -13.70 25.95 -8.14
CA SER A 445 -14.62 27.09 -8.11
C SER A 445 -15.55 27.15 -9.34
N LEU A 446 -16.21 26.03 -9.65
CA LEU A 446 -17.17 25.96 -10.74
C LEU A 446 -18.30 26.99 -10.53
N PHE A 447 -18.64 27.74 -11.59
CA PHE A 447 -19.60 28.84 -11.53
C PHE A 447 -19.29 29.90 -10.47
N GLY A 448 -18.01 30.11 -10.13
CA GLY A 448 -17.60 31.05 -9.09
C GLY A 448 -17.85 30.58 -7.65
N GLN A 449 -18.25 29.33 -7.44
CA GLN A 449 -18.53 28.74 -6.14
C GLN A 449 -17.30 27.98 -5.63
N ASN A 450 -16.61 28.49 -4.63
CA ASN A 450 -15.38 27.90 -4.07
C ASN A 450 -15.58 26.50 -3.43
N TRP A 451 -16.82 26.15 -3.10
CA TRP A 451 -17.17 24.84 -2.56
C TRP A 451 -17.48 23.78 -3.63
N LEU A 452 -17.58 24.17 -4.91
CA LEU A 452 -18.00 23.33 -6.02
C LEU A 452 -16.87 23.15 -7.04
N HIS A 453 -16.48 21.93 -7.31
CA HIS A 453 -15.37 21.59 -8.19
C HIS A 453 -15.82 20.53 -9.21
N LEU A 454 -15.37 20.66 -10.46
CA LEU A 454 -15.50 19.63 -11.46
C LEU A 454 -14.21 18.79 -11.50
N THR A 455 -14.33 17.47 -11.35
CA THR A 455 -13.20 16.54 -11.50
C THR A 455 -13.31 15.80 -12.82
N TYR A 456 -12.18 15.53 -13.46
CA TYR A 456 -12.12 14.76 -14.70
C TYR A 456 -10.92 13.82 -14.70
N GLY A 457 -11.05 12.72 -15.45
CA GLY A 457 -9.98 11.76 -15.67
C GLY A 457 -10.03 11.18 -17.08
N LEU A 458 -8.85 11.05 -17.67
CA LEU A 458 -8.61 10.31 -18.90
C LEU A 458 -7.66 9.17 -18.59
N TYR A 459 -7.98 7.97 -19.06
CA TYR A 459 -7.24 6.77 -18.73
C TYR A 459 -6.95 5.96 -19.99
N GLY A 460 -5.86 5.22 -19.97
CA GLY A 460 -5.54 4.31 -21.06
C GLY A 460 -4.71 3.12 -20.55
N ASP A 461 -5.09 1.94 -21.01
CA ASP A 461 -4.31 0.71 -20.87
C ASP A 461 -3.97 0.17 -22.25
N TYR A 462 -2.73 -0.31 -22.41
CA TYR A 462 -2.29 -0.97 -23.61
C TYR A 462 -1.25 -2.04 -23.26
N GLY A 463 -1.51 -3.28 -23.64
CA GLY A 463 -0.59 -4.36 -23.30
C GLY A 463 -1.16 -5.76 -23.40
N GLN A 464 -0.55 -6.68 -22.65
CA GLN A 464 -0.78 -8.11 -22.74
C GLN A 464 -1.42 -8.70 -21.47
N VAL A 465 -1.49 -7.93 -20.39
CA VAL A 465 -2.05 -8.38 -19.10
C VAL A 465 -3.47 -7.87 -18.92
N LEU A 466 -3.64 -6.56 -18.99
CA LEU A 466 -4.95 -5.90 -18.93
C LEU A 466 -5.51 -5.66 -20.33
N PRO A 467 -6.83 -5.54 -20.48
CA PRO A 467 -7.44 -5.17 -21.77
C PRO A 467 -6.89 -3.86 -22.28
N SER A 468 -6.54 -3.80 -23.57
CA SER A 468 -6.21 -2.54 -24.22
C SER A 468 -7.49 -1.72 -24.40
N GLN A 469 -7.54 -0.57 -23.74
CA GLN A 469 -8.75 0.25 -23.67
C GLN A 469 -8.45 1.70 -23.29
N MET A 470 -9.41 2.57 -23.54
CA MET A 470 -9.45 3.92 -23.01
C MET A 470 -10.63 4.08 -22.07
N GLY A 471 -10.50 4.95 -21.08
CA GLY A 471 -11.55 5.29 -20.15
C GLY A 471 -11.59 6.78 -19.84
N VAL A 472 -12.76 7.24 -19.42
CA VAL A 472 -12.98 8.61 -18.98
C VAL A 472 -13.74 8.61 -17.67
N SER A 473 -13.50 9.58 -16.84
CA SER A 473 -14.33 9.87 -15.68
C SER A 473 -14.69 11.34 -15.62
N LEU A 474 -15.86 11.62 -15.09
CA LEU A 474 -16.35 12.95 -14.81
C LEU A 474 -17.03 12.95 -13.46
N GLY A 475 -16.78 13.94 -12.64
CA GLY A 475 -17.35 14.02 -11.32
C GLY A 475 -17.53 15.45 -10.83
N VAL A 476 -18.35 15.59 -9.81
CA VAL A 476 -18.58 16.84 -9.09
C VAL A 476 -18.19 16.62 -7.64
N ARG A 477 -17.30 17.47 -7.13
CA ARG A 477 -16.86 17.48 -5.74
C ARG A 477 -17.39 18.75 -5.04
N CYS A 478 -18.07 18.55 -3.94
CA CYS A 478 -18.55 19.61 -3.08
C CYS A 478 -17.80 19.57 -1.76
N CYS A 479 -17.31 20.71 -1.30
CA CYS A 479 -16.49 20.84 -0.09
C CYS A 479 -17.00 21.99 0.79
N TRP A 480 -17.32 21.69 2.04
CA TRP A 480 -17.77 22.69 3.02
C TRP A 480 -16.93 22.60 4.29
N GLY A 481 -16.69 23.76 4.91
CA GLY A 481 -15.88 23.89 6.11
C GLY A 481 -14.53 24.54 5.85
N LYS A 482 -13.69 24.62 6.89
CA LYS A 482 -12.32 25.11 6.79
C LYS A 482 -11.38 23.91 6.55
N TRP A 483 -10.54 24.06 5.55
CA TRP A 483 -9.46 23.12 5.20
C TRP A 483 -8.20 23.46 5.98
#